data_13c551e2e6422cab2d5a7fc62b0e6ede
#
_entry.id   13c551e2e6422cab2d5a7fc62b0e6ede
#
_cell.length_a   1.000
_cell.length_b   1.000
_cell.length_c   1.000
_cell.angle_alpha   90.00
_cell.angle_beta   90.00
_cell.angle_gamma   90.00
#
_symmetry.space_group_name_H-M   'P 1'
#
loop_
_entity.id
_entity.type
_entity.pdbx_description
1 polymer ?
#
loop_
_entity_poly.entity_id
_entity_poly.type
_entity_poly.pdbx_seq_one_letter_code
_entity_poly.pdbx_strand_id
1 'polypeptide(L)'
;MHPIFLQLETDHQRMQRMLYDLNHQIESYFGLHDAPADVDAMMRCLDYIQIYPEVWHHPVEDIIFRQLLTKPGVNHYAVENVLRDHGMLEALSDQLSLIFSELRLSEKPVRPAIIRLSKHYHSRQISHIHEERGIFQMAGELFGDADWQAIECEIDAVIGPVGQHERDDYLSTFKPEHASYSGAFKQ
;
A
#
# COMPACT_ATOMS: atom_id res chain seq x y z
N MET A 1 4.82 20.56 -7.89
CA MET A 1 4.20 19.37 -7.23
C MET A 1 4.40 19.53 -5.74
N HIS A 2 3.32 19.39 -4.97
CA HIS A 2 3.37 19.55 -3.51
C HIS A 2 4.21 18.43 -2.87
N PRO A 3 4.98 18.69 -1.78
CA PRO A 3 5.84 17.68 -1.13
C PRO A 3 5.09 16.42 -0.70
N ILE A 4 3.84 16.54 -0.28
CA ILE A 4 2.98 15.41 0.11
C ILE A 4 2.83 14.40 -1.03
N PHE A 5 2.65 14.84 -2.28
CA PHE A 5 2.56 13.94 -3.42
C PHE A 5 3.86 13.18 -3.70
N LEU A 6 5.02 13.81 -3.46
CA LEU A 6 6.31 13.13 -3.60
C LEU A 6 6.46 12.04 -2.52
N GLN A 7 5.94 12.31 -1.33
CA GLN A 7 5.91 11.34 -0.24
C GLN A 7 5.01 10.14 -0.60
N LEU A 8 3.77 10.39 -1.01
CA LEU A 8 2.82 9.34 -1.40
C LEU A 8 3.35 8.50 -2.58
N GLU A 9 3.93 9.12 -3.59
CA GLU A 9 4.54 8.38 -4.71
C GLU A 9 5.73 7.50 -4.25
N THR A 10 6.52 7.98 -3.29
CA THR A 10 7.60 7.19 -2.67
C THR A 10 7.03 5.99 -1.91
N ASP A 11 5.92 6.18 -1.22
CA ASP A 11 5.21 5.12 -0.50
C ASP A 11 4.63 4.10 -1.47
N HIS A 12 4.00 4.52 -2.56
CA HIS A 12 3.52 3.64 -3.63
C HIS A 12 4.64 2.77 -4.22
N GLN A 13 5.80 3.35 -4.50
CA GLN A 13 6.95 2.61 -5.03
C GLN A 13 7.45 1.57 -4.02
N ARG A 14 7.39 1.86 -2.72
CA ARG A 14 7.75 0.93 -1.66
C ARG A 14 6.72 -0.18 -1.52
N MET A 15 5.43 0.16 -1.50
CA MET A 15 4.34 -0.81 -1.48
C MET A 15 4.40 -1.76 -2.68
N GLN A 16 4.63 -1.25 -3.88
CA GLN A 16 4.78 -2.08 -5.08
C GLN A 16 5.93 -3.08 -4.95
N ARG A 17 7.08 -2.67 -4.40
CA ARG A 17 8.19 -3.60 -4.16
C ARG A 17 7.82 -4.69 -3.17
N MET A 18 7.19 -4.32 -2.05
CA MET A 18 6.73 -5.30 -1.05
C MET A 18 5.71 -6.28 -1.62
N LEU A 19 4.81 -5.81 -2.49
CA LEU A 19 3.85 -6.66 -3.18
C LEU A 19 4.53 -7.64 -4.15
N TYR A 20 5.55 -7.21 -4.88
CA TYR A 20 6.33 -8.09 -5.74
C TYR A 20 7.09 -9.15 -4.94
N ASP A 21 7.76 -8.73 -3.87
CA ASP A 21 8.51 -9.65 -2.99
C ASP A 21 7.55 -10.65 -2.35
N LEU A 22 6.40 -10.20 -1.84
CA LEU A 22 5.36 -11.07 -1.29
C LEU A 22 4.88 -12.11 -2.32
N ASN A 23 4.53 -11.66 -3.52
CA ASN A 23 4.05 -12.56 -4.56
C ASN A 23 5.10 -13.61 -4.93
N HIS A 24 6.38 -13.20 -5.04
CA HIS A 24 7.48 -14.11 -5.29
C HIS A 24 7.65 -15.15 -4.18
N GLN A 25 7.61 -14.73 -2.90
CA GLN A 25 7.70 -15.65 -1.77
C GLN A 25 6.51 -16.62 -1.72
N ILE A 26 5.30 -16.15 -2.00
CA ILE A 26 4.11 -17.00 -2.08
C ILE A 26 4.25 -18.03 -3.20
N GLU A 27 4.68 -17.62 -4.38
CA GLU A 27 4.89 -18.53 -5.52
C GLU A 27 5.97 -19.56 -5.22
N SER A 28 7.08 -19.16 -4.58
CA SER A 28 8.14 -20.08 -4.11
C SER A 28 7.61 -21.07 -3.06
N TYR A 29 6.80 -20.59 -2.12
CA TYR A 29 6.19 -21.44 -1.08
C TYR A 29 5.30 -22.55 -1.68
N PHE A 30 4.66 -22.27 -2.81
CA PHE A 30 3.83 -23.24 -3.54
C PHE A 30 4.61 -24.06 -4.56
N GLY A 31 5.93 -23.93 -4.61
CA GLY A 31 6.78 -24.68 -5.53
C GLY A 31 6.65 -24.25 -7.00
N LEU A 32 6.23 -23.01 -7.25
CA LEU A 32 6.18 -22.43 -8.59
C LEU A 32 7.54 -21.87 -9.04
N HIS A 33 8.50 -21.79 -8.13
CA HIS A 33 9.89 -21.42 -8.38
C HIS A 33 10.85 -22.45 -7.76
N ASP A 34 12.05 -22.56 -8.33
CA ASP A 34 13.08 -23.48 -7.82
C ASP A 34 13.68 -23.03 -6.48
N ALA A 35 13.61 -21.73 -6.17
CA ALA A 35 14.12 -21.19 -4.92
C ALA A 35 13.15 -21.49 -3.76
N PRO A 36 13.68 -21.93 -2.60
CA PRO A 36 12.85 -22.12 -1.41
C PRO A 36 12.24 -20.77 -0.95
N ALA A 37 11.01 -20.81 -0.44
CA ALA A 37 10.39 -19.62 0.14
C ALA A 37 11.08 -19.22 1.45
N ASP A 38 11.28 -17.93 1.62
CA ASP A 38 11.61 -17.34 2.92
C ASP A 38 10.28 -16.91 3.59
N VAL A 39 9.81 -17.75 4.52
CA VAL A 39 8.55 -17.52 5.23
C VAL A 39 8.61 -16.26 6.10
N ASP A 40 9.77 -15.96 6.70
CA ASP A 40 9.91 -14.76 7.51
C ASP A 40 9.91 -13.49 6.64
N ALA A 41 10.52 -13.53 5.45
CA ALA A 41 10.40 -12.45 4.48
C ALA A 41 8.95 -12.26 4.01
N MET A 42 8.23 -13.36 3.75
CA MET A 42 6.82 -13.32 3.38
C MET A 42 5.97 -12.66 4.48
N MET A 43 6.18 -13.04 5.75
CA MET A 43 5.46 -12.45 6.88
C MET A 43 5.79 -10.96 7.04
N ARG A 44 7.06 -10.55 6.90
CA ARG A 44 7.44 -9.13 6.92
C ARG A 44 6.74 -8.32 5.80
N CYS A 45 6.63 -8.87 4.60
CA CYS A 45 5.91 -8.21 3.51
C CYS A 45 4.41 -8.07 3.85
N LEU A 46 3.80 -9.11 4.42
CA LEU A 46 2.39 -9.07 4.86
C LEU A 46 2.17 -8.03 5.94
N ASP A 47 3.03 -7.99 6.97
CA ASP A 47 2.96 -6.98 8.02
C ASP A 47 3.05 -5.56 7.46
N TYR A 48 3.96 -5.35 6.49
CA TYR A 48 4.11 -4.05 5.85
C TYR A 48 2.86 -3.62 5.08
N ILE A 49 2.33 -4.47 4.20
CA ILE A 49 1.18 -4.13 3.35
C ILE A 49 -0.14 -4.03 4.12
N GLN A 50 -0.20 -4.59 5.33
CA GLN A 50 -1.32 -4.46 6.24
C GLN A 50 -1.21 -3.18 7.07
N ILE A 51 -0.10 -2.95 7.74
CA ILE A 51 0.02 -1.90 8.75
C ILE A 51 0.30 -0.54 8.11
N TYR A 52 1.25 -0.46 7.17
CA TYR A 52 1.72 0.82 6.65
C TYR A 52 0.63 1.62 5.90
N PRO A 53 -0.11 1.02 4.97
CA PRO A 53 -1.19 1.74 4.28
C PRO A 53 -2.27 2.22 5.25
N GLU A 54 -2.75 1.37 6.14
CA GLU A 54 -3.85 1.67 7.04
C GLU A 54 -3.51 2.77 8.05
N VAL A 55 -2.28 2.77 8.60
CA VAL A 55 -1.92 3.67 9.70
C VAL A 55 -1.40 5.02 9.21
N TRP A 56 -0.66 5.05 8.09
CA TRP A 56 0.03 6.29 7.67
C TRP A 56 -0.27 6.76 6.27
N HIS A 57 -0.58 5.87 5.32
CA HIS A 57 -0.72 6.23 3.90
C HIS A 57 -2.16 6.60 3.55
N HIS A 58 -3.11 5.69 3.69
CA HIS A 58 -4.52 5.92 3.40
C HIS A 58 -5.13 7.10 4.19
N PRO A 59 -4.81 7.33 5.49
CA PRO A 59 -5.30 8.51 6.19
C PRO A 59 -4.91 9.85 5.53
N VAL A 60 -3.69 9.93 4.98
CA VAL A 60 -3.23 11.14 4.26
C VAL A 60 -3.97 11.29 2.94
N GLU A 61 -4.14 10.21 2.19
CA GLU A 61 -4.90 10.22 0.93
C GLU A 61 -6.36 10.56 1.14
N ASP A 62 -6.97 9.99 2.16
CA ASP A 62 -8.35 10.27 2.54
C ASP A 62 -8.61 11.75 2.81
N ILE A 63 -7.67 12.44 3.47
CA ILE A 63 -7.75 13.89 3.70
C ILE A 63 -7.70 14.64 2.37
N ILE A 64 -6.77 14.30 1.49
CA ILE A 64 -6.61 14.90 0.17
C ILE A 64 -7.88 14.67 -0.67
N PHE A 65 -8.39 13.45 -0.70
CA PHE A 65 -9.55 13.07 -1.50
C PHE A 65 -10.84 13.72 -0.99
N ARG A 66 -11.03 13.80 0.32
CA ARG A 66 -12.15 14.55 0.91
C ARG A 66 -12.10 16.03 0.57
N GLN A 67 -10.92 16.65 0.62
CA GLN A 67 -10.77 18.06 0.18
C GLN A 67 -11.05 18.20 -1.31
N LEU A 68 -10.63 17.25 -2.14
CA LEU A 68 -10.88 17.27 -3.58
C LEU A 68 -12.38 17.22 -3.90
N LEU A 69 -13.17 16.43 -3.17
CA LEU A 69 -14.61 16.34 -3.33
C LEU A 69 -15.34 17.66 -3.07
N THR A 70 -14.70 18.64 -2.41
CA THR A 70 -15.28 19.99 -2.23
C THR A 70 -15.13 20.87 -3.48
N LYS A 71 -14.34 20.46 -4.48
CA LYS A 71 -14.03 21.27 -5.66
C LYS A 71 -15.04 21.09 -6.79
N PRO A 72 -15.38 22.17 -7.51
CA PRO A 72 -16.27 22.08 -8.67
C PRO A 72 -15.56 21.30 -9.82
N GLY A 73 -16.35 20.53 -10.56
CA GLY A 73 -15.85 19.81 -11.75
C GLY A 73 -15.14 18.49 -11.48
N VAL A 74 -15.05 18.09 -10.21
CA VAL A 74 -14.44 16.81 -9.82
C VAL A 74 -15.35 15.64 -10.20
N ASN A 75 -14.77 14.56 -10.68
CA ASN A 75 -15.46 13.30 -10.86
C ASN A 75 -15.62 12.60 -9.49
N HIS A 76 -16.68 12.94 -8.78
CA HIS A 76 -17.00 12.38 -7.45
C HIS A 76 -17.02 10.86 -7.45
N TYR A 77 -17.57 10.23 -8.50
CA TYR A 77 -17.63 8.77 -8.57
C TYR A 77 -16.25 8.14 -8.56
N ALA A 78 -15.28 8.70 -9.28
CA ALA A 78 -13.92 8.17 -9.32
C ALA A 78 -13.24 8.29 -7.94
N VAL A 79 -13.35 9.47 -7.29
CA VAL A 79 -12.77 9.71 -5.97
C VAL A 79 -13.40 8.82 -4.89
N GLU A 80 -14.73 8.72 -4.88
CA GLU A 80 -15.47 7.88 -3.92
C GLU A 80 -15.18 6.38 -4.10
N ASN A 81 -14.89 5.94 -5.33
CA ASN A 81 -14.48 4.55 -5.57
C ASN A 81 -13.13 4.23 -4.93
N VAL A 82 -12.14 5.11 -5.12
CA VAL A 82 -10.82 4.93 -4.53
C VAL A 82 -10.89 4.97 -2.99
N LEU A 83 -11.62 5.91 -2.41
CA LEU A 83 -11.87 5.94 -0.96
C LEU A 83 -12.52 4.65 -0.43
N ARG A 84 -13.42 4.04 -1.19
CA ARG A 84 -14.04 2.76 -0.82
C ARG A 84 -13.09 1.59 -0.96
N ASP A 85 -12.16 1.67 -1.90
CA ASP A 85 -11.16 0.62 -2.12
C ASP A 85 -10.19 0.48 -0.95
N HIS A 86 -9.87 1.56 -0.21
CA HIS A 86 -9.05 1.47 1.00
C HIS A 86 -9.59 0.41 1.96
N GLY A 87 -10.85 0.52 2.39
CA GLY A 87 -11.44 -0.48 3.30
C GLY A 87 -11.54 -1.89 2.72
N MET A 88 -11.67 -2.05 1.39
CA MET A 88 -11.63 -3.37 0.76
C MET A 88 -10.23 -3.97 0.74
N LEU A 89 -9.20 -3.17 0.50
CA LEU A 89 -7.81 -3.60 0.48
C LEU A 89 -7.33 -3.96 1.88
N GLU A 90 -7.72 -3.19 2.89
CA GLU A 90 -7.46 -3.48 4.30
C GLU A 90 -8.09 -4.82 4.71
N ALA A 91 -9.36 -5.04 4.38
CA ALA A 91 -10.03 -6.32 4.67
C ALA A 91 -9.38 -7.52 3.94
N LEU A 92 -8.85 -7.33 2.74
CA LEU A 92 -8.12 -8.37 2.00
C LEU A 92 -6.74 -8.65 2.60
N SER A 93 -6.00 -7.63 3.04
CA SER A 93 -4.70 -7.80 3.70
C SER A 93 -4.83 -8.49 5.04
N ASP A 94 -5.84 -8.13 5.84
CA ASP A 94 -6.19 -8.81 7.09
C ASP A 94 -6.45 -10.30 6.88
N GLN A 95 -7.25 -10.61 5.86
CA GLN A 95 -7.58 -12.00 5.53
C GLN A 95 -6.33 -12.80 5.11
N LEU A 96 -5.42 -12.20 4.34
CA LEU A 96 -4.15 -12.82 3.98
C LEU A 96 -3.26 -13.04 5.19
N SER A 97 -3.09 -12.03 6.05
CA SER A 97 -2.28 -12.11 7.27
C SER A 97 -2.76 -13.22 8.20
N LEU A 98 -4.08 -13.32 8.39
CA LEU A 98 -4.69 -14.40 9.19
C LEU A 98 -4.36 -15.79 8.62
N ILE A 99 -4.56 -15.97 7.30
CA ILE A 99 -4.31 -17.25 6.63
C ILE A 99 -2.84 -17.66 6.74
N PHE A 100 -1.90 -16.74 6.50
CA PHE A 100 -0.48 -17.05 6.55
C PHE A 100 0.04 -17.24 7.98
N SER A 101 -0.55 -16.57 8.97
CA SER A 101 -0.28 -16.82 10.38
C SER A 101 -0.70 -18.25 10.79
N GLU A 102 -1.85 -18.71 10.33
CA GLU A 102 -2.30 -20.09 10.56
C GLU A 102 -1.40 -21.12 9.86
N LEU A 103 -0.92 -20.83 8.66
CA LEU A 103 0.01 -21.69 7.91
C LEU A 103 1.35 -21.85 8.61
N ARG A 104 1.88 -20.79 9.20
CA ARG A 104 3.12 -20.84 9.99
C ARG A 104 3.02 -21.79 11.19
N LEU A 105 1.81 -21.94 11.74
CA LEU A 105 1.55 -22.76 12.92
C LEU A 105 1.08 -24.20 12.60
N SER A 106 0.79 -24.50 11.34
CA SER A 106 0.21 -25.78 10.94
C SER A 106 0.98 -26.43 9.79
N GLU A 107 1.23 -27.75 9.90
CA GLU A 107 1.79 -28.58 8.81
C GLU A 107 0.74 -28.91 7.72
N LYS A 108 -0.39 -28.22 7.68
CA LYS A 108 -1.46 -28.53 6.72
C LYS A 108 -1.11 -28.05 5.33
N PRO A 109 -1.38 -28.84 4.29
CA PRO A 109 -1.12 -28.42 2.91
C PRO A 109 -1.99 -27.19 2.55
N VAL A 110 -1.36 -26.22 1.94
CA VAL A 110 -1.99 -24.97 1.55
C VAL A 110 -2.93 -25.18 0.36
N ARG A 111 -4.08 -24.57 0.44
CA ARG A 111 -5.13 -24.70 -0.60
C ARG A 111 -4.83 -23.77 -1.79
N PRO A 112 -5.07 -24.20 -3.04
CA PRO A 112 -4.93 -23.33 -4.23
C PRO A 112 -5.75 -22.03 -4.17
N ALA A 113 -6.79 -21.99 -3.33
CA ALA A 113 -7.58 -20.78 -3.07
C ALA A 113 -6.75 -19.63 -2.52
N ILE A 114 -5.71 -19.92 -1.72
CA ILE A 114 -4.83 -18.90 -1.12
C ILE A 114 -3.99 -18.21 -2.19
N ILE A 115 -3.47 -18.96 -3.17
CA ILE A 115 -2.75 -18.37 -4.31
C ILE A 115 -3.66 -17.41 -5.08
N ARG A 116 -4.91 -17.80 -5.31
CA ARG A 116 -5.88 -16.94 -6.01
C ARG A 116 -6.18 -15.67 -5.23
N LEU A 117 -6.35 -15.78 -3.91
CA LEU A 117 -6.59 -14.63 -3.04
C LEU A 117 -5.39 -13.66 -3.05
N SER A 118 -4.17 -14.18 -2.93
CA SER A 118 -2.94 -13.37 -2.97
C SER A 118 -2.77 -12.66 -4.32
N LYS A 119 -3.01 -13.37 -5.43
CA LYS A 119 -2.97 -12.76 -6.76
C LYS A 119 -4.08 -11.73 -6.99
N HIS A 120 -5.26 -11.97 -6.43
CA HIS A 120 -6.36 -11.00 -6.47
C HIS A 120 -6.00 -9.73 -5.69
N TYR A 121 -5.51 -9.87 -4.46
CA TYR A 121 -5.05 -8.75 -3.66
C TYR A 121 -3.94 -7.95 -4.37
N HIS A 122 -2.90 -8.62 -4.87
CA HIS A 122 -1.82 -7.98 -5.63
C HIS A 122 -2.36 -7.17 -6.82
N SER A 123 -3.18 -7.80 -7.65
CA SER A 123 -3.76 -7.15 -8.82
C SER A 123 -4.61 -5.94 -8.44
N ARG A 124 -5.39 -6.05 -7.36
CA ARG A 124 -6.25 -4.96 -6.88
C ARG A 124 -5.44 -3.78 -6.37
N GLN A 125 -4.39 -4.03 -5.56
CA GLN A 125 -3.49 -2.98 -5.09
C GLN A 125 -2.78 -2.23 -6.22
N ILE A 126 -2.28 -2.96 -7.22
CA ILE A 126 -1.64 -2.31 -8.37
C ILE A 126 -2.64 -1.46 -9.16
N SER A 127 -3.87 -1.94 -9.36
CA SER A 127 -4.92 -1.16 -10.02
C SER A 127 -5.26 0.11 -9.25
N HIS A 128 -5.43 -0.01 -7.94
CA HIS A 128 -5.73 1.09 -7.03
C HIS A 128 -4.68 2.21 -7.12
N ILE A 129 -3.39 1.89 -6.95
CA ILE A 129 -2.28 2.85 -7.10
C ILE A 129 -2.31 3.55 -8.48
N HIS A 130 -2.72 2.86 -9.54
CA HIS A 130 -2.85 3.49 -10.87
C HIS A 130 -4.04 4.44 -10.96
N GLU A 131 -5.16 4.10 -10.34
CA GLU A 131 -6.36 4.93 -10.32
C GLU A 131 -6.13 6.23 -9.56
N GLU A 132 -5.37 6.19 -8.47
CA GLU A 132 -5.01 7.36 -7.65
C GLU A 132 -4.17 8.39 -8.39
N ARG A 133 -3.30 7.98 -9.30
CA ARG A 133 -2.47 8.92 -10.06
C ARG A 133 -3.28 9.99 -10.79
N GLY A 134 -4.40 9.59 -11.38
CA GLY A 134 -5.31 10.55 -12.03
C GLY A 134 -5.97 11.50 -11.05
N ILE A 135 -6.27 11.03 -9.84
CA ILE A 135 -6.87 11.82 -8.77
C ILE A 135 -5.84 12.81 -8.20
N PHE A 136 -4.61 12.38 -7.97
CA PHE A 136 -3.52 13.28 -7.53
C PHE A 136 -3.20 14.37 -8.56
N GLN A 137 -3.21 14.03 -9.85
CA GLN A 137 -3.06 15.04 -10.89
C GLN A 137 -4.17 16.09 -10.80
N MET A 138 -5.44 15.66 -10.68
CA MET A 138 -6.58 16.53 -10.54
C MET A 138 -6.49 17.42 -9.28
N ALA A 139 -6.08 16.84 -8.15
CA ALA A 139 -5.86 17.58 -6.92
C ALA A 139 -4.76 18.65 -7.08
N GLY A 140 -3.67 18.31 -7.75
CA GLY A 140 -2.58 19.23 -8.04
C GLY A 140 -2.97 20.40 -8.96
N GLU A 141 -3.97 20.21 -9.82
CA GLU A 141 -4.49 21.25 -10.71
C GLU A 141 -5.53 22.15 -10.02
N LEU A 142 -6.30 21.63 -9.06
CA LEU A 142 -7.44 22.31 -8.45
C LEU A 142 -7.12 22.95 -7.10
N PHE A 143 -6.08 22.50 -6.41
CA PHE A 143 -5.78 23.01 -5.08
C PHE A 143 -4.94 24.29 -5.12
N GLY A 144 -5.40 25.31 -4.39
CA GLY A 144 -4.64 26.50 -4.07
C GLY A 144 -3.96 26.41 -2.70
N ASP A 145 -3.22 27.47 -2.32
CA ASP A 145 -2.48 27.52 -1.05
C ASP A 145 -3.37 27.28 0.18
N ALA A 146 -4.59 27.81 0.17
CA ALA A 146 -5.54 27.64 1.27
C ALA A 146 -5.98 26.17 1.45
N ASP A 147 -6.09 25.42 0.35
CA ASP A 147 -6.43 24.00 0.41
C ASP A 147 -5.28 23.20 1.01
N TRP A 148 -4.08 23.48 0.57
CA TRP A 148 -2.88 22.82 1.09
C TRP A 148 -2.69 23.12 2.58
N GLN A 149 -2.88 24.35 3.02
CA GLN A 149 -2.85 24.68 4.44
C GLN A 149 -3.87 23.89 5.26
N ALA A 150 -5.10 23.73 4.75
CA ALA A 150 -6.14 22.97 5.42
C ALA A 150 -5.78 21.48 5.50
N ILE A 151 -5.25 20.91 4.40
CA ILE A 151 -4.79 19.51 4.30
C ILE A 151 -3.65 19.27 5.29
N GLU A 152 -2.62 20.11 5.31
CA GLU A 152 -1.49 19.98 6.21
C GLU A 152 -1.91 20.04 7.68
N CYS A 153 -2.81 20.96 8.01
CA CYS A 153 -3.35 21.08 9.37
C CYS A 153 -4.14 19.84 9.80
N GLU A 154 -4.90 19.23 8.89
CA GLU A 154 -5.64 18.00 9.17
C GLU A 154 -4.72 16.80 9.29
N ILE A 155 -3.70 16.66 8.44
CA ILE A 155 -2.67 15.63 8.55
C ILE A 155 -1.94 15.73 9.90
N ASP A 156 -1.55 16.94 10.30
CA ASP A 156 -0.89 17.15 11.60
C ASP A 156 -1.81 16.81 12.80
N ALA A 157 -3.12 16.99 12.64
CA ALA A 157 -4.09 16.62 13.66
C ALA A 157 -4.30 15.08 13.75
N VAL A 158 -4.23 14.37 12.63
CA VAL A 158 -4.47 12.91 12.56
C VAL A 158 -3.20 12.12 12.87
N ILE A 159 -2.09 12.45 12.25
CA ILE A 159 -0.81 11.73 12.40
C ILE A 159 0.07 12.40 13.47
N GLY A 160 0.24 13.72 13.38
CA GLY A 160 1.06 14.51 14.28
C GLY A 160 2.55 14.17 14.27
N PRO A 161 3.36 14.90 15.05
CA PRO A 161 4.80 14.67 15.10
C PRO A 161 5.18 13.30 15.68
N VAL A 162 4.39 12.77 16.61
CA VAL A 162 4.64 11.44 17.22
C VAL A 162 4.38 10.36 16.18
N GLY A 163 3.26 10.41 15.47
CA GLY A 163 2.96 9.43 14.42
C GLY A 163 3.94 9.48 13.25
N GLN A 164 4.48 10.66 12.90
CA GLN A 164 5.55 10.77 11.90
C GLN A 164 6.85 10.10 12.37
N HIS A 165 7.21 10.26 13.64
CA HIS A 165 8.37 9.58 14.20
C HIS A 165 8.18 8.06 14.24
N GLU A 166 7.03 7.60 14.69
CA GLU A 166 6.67 6.17 14.68
C GLU A 166 6.70 5.57 13.27
N ARG A 167 6.23 6.32 12.27
CA ARG A 167 6.31 5.94 10.86
C ARG A 167 7.77 5.76 10.41
N ASP A 168 8.63 6.70 10.71
CA ASP A 168 10.03 6.65 10.30
C ASP A 168 10.77 5.49 10.99
N ASP A 169 10.49 5.26 12.26
CA ASP A 169 11.00 4.12 13.02
C ASP A 169 10.50 2.80 12.39
N TYR A 170 9.21 2.70 12.10
CA TYR A 170 8.62 1.53 11.45
C TYR A 170 9.29 1.26 10.10
N LEU A 171 9.42 2.27 9.24
CA LEU A 171 10.07 2.15 7.95
C LEU A 171 11.54 1.75 8.05
N SER A 172 12.22 2.13 9.13
CA SER A 172 13.62 1.75 9.36
C SER A 172 13.81 0.24 9.57
N THR A 173 12.75 -0.46 10.00
CA THR A 173 12.77 -1.93 10.18
C THR A 173 12.72 -2.69 8.85
N PHE A 174 12.24 -2.05 7.78
CA PHE A 174 12.13 -2.64 6.43
C PHE A 174 13.30 -2.21 5.53
N LYS A 175 14.53 -2.32 6.03
CA LYS A 175 15.71 -2.08 5.18
C LYS A 175 15.79 -3.16 4.10
N PRO A 176 16.12 -2.79 2.85
CA PRO A 176 16.29 -3.75 1.77
C PRO A 176 17.59 -4.53 1.98
N GLU A 177 17.59 -5.56 2.81
CA GLU A 177 18.77 -6.40 3.03
C GLU A 177 19.06 -7.38 1.88
N HIS A 178 18.18 -7.48 0.89
CA HIS A 178 18.43 -8.30 -0.31
C HIS A 178 17.80 -7.70 -1.57
N ALA A 179 18.29 -6.55 -2.00
CA ALA A 179 18.07 -6.10 -3.37
C ALA A 179 18.94 -6.88 -4.37
N SER A 180 18.74 -8.20 -4.47
CA SER A 180 19.40 -9.04 -5.48
C SER A 180 18.64 -9.08 -6.81
N TYR A 181 17.68 -8.22 -7.03
CA TYR A 181 17.00 -8.08 -8.31
C TYR A 181 17.35 -6.76 -9.01
N SER A 182 18.63 -6.60 -9.34
CA SER A 182 19.09 -5.53 -10.25
C SER A 182 18.96 -5.97 -11.71
N GLY A 183 17.82 -6.49 -12.15
CA GLY A 183 17.78 -7.15 -13.46
C GLY A 183 16.57 -6.99 -14.36
N ALA A 184 15.50 -6.29 -13.99
CA ALA A 184 14.27 -6.35 -14.78
C ALA A 184 13.58 -5.02 -15.13
N PHE A 185 14.19 -3.86 -14.94
CA PHE A 185 13.63 -2.61 -15.47
C PHE A 185 14.62 -1.92 -16.41
N LYS A 186 14.83 -2.54 -17.59
CA LYS A 186 15.29 -1.84 -18.79
C LYS A 186 14.24 -2.02 -19.86
N GLN A 187 13.58 -0.91 -20.18
CA GLN A 187 12.63 -0.56 -21.23
C GLN A 187 11.19 -0.81 -20.89
#